data_7177b48e4b3c10753b2c5080e0fdafec
#
_entry.id   7177b48e4b3c10753b2c5080e0fdafec
#
_cell.length_a   1.000
_cell.length_b   1.000
_cell.length_c   1.000
_cell.angle_alpha   90.00
_cell.angle_beta   90.00
_cell.angle_gamma   90.00
#
_symmetry.space_group_name_H-M   'P 1'
#
loop_
_entity.id
_entity.type
_entity.pdbx_description
1 polymer ?
#
loop_
_entity_poly.entity_id
_entity_poly.type
_entity_poly.pdbx_seq_one_letter_code
_entity_poly.pdbx_strand_id
1 'polypeptide(L)'
;MSNFKYLKISKSKKLRYLSINQNSNLSIVFLHGFMSDIEGDKPKNFLKYCKKKRLGFLAIEYSGHGKSSGKFTKCNISRWTEDVRLMIQKIVKKNNFILIGSSMGSWLSINQFKYFKNQIKGFLGIGSGPEFLEHLMWKKFSKKIKREIAKKGIYNLKHGEYQYPITHQLIKDG
;
A
#
# COMPACT_ATOMS: atom_id res chain seq x y z
N MET A 1 4.12 1.11 23.38
CA MET A 1 3.69 0.07 22.43
C MET A 1 2.93 0.70 21.28
N SER A 2 3.13 0.23 20.04
CA SER A 2 2.36 0.71 18.88
C SER A 2 0.96 0.11 18.94
N ASN A 3 -0.06 0.94 19.09
CA ASN A 3 -1.43 0.45 19.20
C ASN A 3 -2.05 0.35 17.80
N PHE A 4 -2.00 -0.84 17.19
CA PHE A 4 -2.64 -1.13 15.92
C PHE A 4 -4.16 -1.13 16.07
N LYS A 5 -4.82 -0.54 15.09
CA LYS A 5 -6.27 -0.40 15.03
C LYS A 5 -6.83 -1.08 13.78
N TYR A 6 -8.13 -1.28 13.76
CA TYR A 6 -8.86 -1.79 12.60
C TYR A 6 -9.98 -0.85 12.21
N LEU A 7 -10.04 -0.46 10.94
CA LEU A 7 -11.20 0.21 10.37
C LEU A 7 -12.10 -0.83 9.70
N LYS A 8 -13.31 -0.99 10.21
CA LYS A 8 -14.34 -1.85 9.58
C LYS A 8 -14.91 -1.12 8.38
N ILE A 9 -14.76 -1.70 7.19
CA ILE A 9 -15.26 -1.18 5.92
C ILE A 9 -16.63 -1.78 5.60
N SER A 10 -16.81 -3.08 5.88
CA SER A 10 -18.06 -3.83 5.71
C SER A 10 -18.16 -4.95 6.74
N LYS A 11 -19.21 -5.78 6.68
CA LYS A 11 -19.36 -6.98 7.55
C LYS A 11 -18.15 -7.91 7.47
N SER A 12 -17.57 -8.09 6.27
CA SER A 12 -16.46 -9.03 6.01
C SER A 12 -15.10 -8.36 5.80
N LYS A 13 -15.03 -7.02 5.77
CA LYS A 13 -13.80 -6.29 5.44
C LYS A 13 -13.38 -5.35 6.56
N LYS A 14 -12.17 -5.55 7.08
CA LYS A 14 -11.46 -4.63 7.98
C LYS A 14 -10.04 -4.41 7.50
N LEU A 15 -9.56 -3.18 7.60
CA LEU A 15 -8.18 -2.80 7.29
C LEU A 15 -7.45 -2.45 8.57
N ARG A 16 -6.27 -3.04 8.76
CA ARG A 16 -5.39 -2.73 9.88
C ARG A 16 -4.58 -1.48 9.59
N TYR A 17 -4.39 -0.67 10.61
CA TYR A 17 -3.60 0.55 10.50
C TYR A 17 -2.97 0.95 11.82
N LEU A 18 -2.01 1.85 11.74
CA LEU A 18 -1.38 2.51 12.86
C LEU A 18 -1.55 4.02 12.69
N SER A 19 -2.06 4.71 13.70
CA SER A 19 -2.23 6.16 13.64
C SER A 19 -1.97 6.83 14.99
N ILE A 20 -1.39 8.04 14.91
CA ILE A 20 -1.21 8.95 16.06
C ILE A 20 -1.54 10.39 15.65
N ASN A 21 -1.81 11.25 16.65
CA ASN A 21 -1.95 12.72 16.51
C ASN A 21 -2.89 13.14 15.36
N GLN A 22 -4.08 12.53 15.26
CA GLN A 22 -5.02 12.76 14.16
C GLN A 22 -5.60 14.20 14.11
N ASN A 23 -5.43 14.97 15.19
CA ASN A 23 -5.82 16.38 15.25
C ASN A 23 -4.71 17.34 14.79
N SER A 24 -3.55 16.81 14.36
CA SER A 24 -2.47 17.62 13.80
C SER A 24 -2.86 18.18 12.43
N ASN A 25 -2.49 19.42 12.14
CA ASN A 25 -2.74 20.08 10.85
C ASN A 25 -1.99 19.42 9.67
N LEU A 26 -0.93 18.65 9.97
CA LEU A 26 -0.14 17.94 8.98
C LEU A 26 0.11 16.49 9.44
N SER A 27 -0.17 15.55 8.57
CA SER A 27 0.08 14.12 8.79
C SER A 27 1.09 13.56 7.81
N ILE A 28 1.83 12.53 8.21
CA ILE A 28 2.56 11.65 7.29
C ILE A 28 1.71 10.41 7.06
N VAL A 29 1.45 10.09 5.80
CA VAL A 29 0.78 8.85 5.37
C VAL A 29 1.81 7.94 4.76
N PHE A 30 2.12 6.83 5.44
CA PHE A 30 3.10 5.83 4.99
C PHE A 30 2.42 4.65 4.30
N LEU A 31 2.89 4.32 3.09
CA LEU A 31 2.41 3.24 2.25
C LEU A 31 3.54 2.23 2.00
N HIS A 32 3.33 0.98 2.42
CA HIS A 32 4.32 -0.08 2.30
C HIS A 32 4.38 -0.70 0.89
N GLY A 33 5.40 -1.52 0.64
CA GLY A 33 5.62 -2.20 -0.64
C GLY A 33 4.78 -3.45 -0.85
N PHE A 34 4.99 -4.07 -2.02
CA PHE A 34 4.35 -5.32 -2.43
C PHE A 34 4.64 -6.46 -1.45
N MET A 35 3.60 -7.17 -1.01
CA MET A 35 3.67 -8.26 -0.02
C MET A 35 4.40 -7.91 1.29
N SER A 36 4.37 -6.64 1.70
CA SER A 36 4.92 -6.13 2.94
C SER A 36 3.80 -5.80 3.94
N ASP A 37 4.17 -5.19 5.07
CA ASP A 37 3.27 -4.77 6.13
C ASP A 37 3.72 -3.45 6.78
N ILE A 38 3.11 -3.09 7.91
CA ILE A 38 3.43 -1.88 8.69
C ILE A 38 4.20 -2.17 9.98
N GLU A 39 4.77 -3.36 10.13
CA GLU A 39 5.57 -3.76 11.32
C GLU A 39 7.08 -3.63 11.09
N GLY A 40 7.53 -3.31 9.87
CA GLY A 40 8.93 -3.14 9.53
C GLY A 40 9.57 -1.86 10.07
N ASP A 41 10.86 -1.66 9.78
CA ASP A 41 11.65 -0.53 10.32
C ASP A 41 11.24 0.81 9.73
N LYS A 42 10.90 0.86 8.43
CA LYS A 42 10.49 2.12 7.79
C LYS A 42 9.28 2.76 8.50
N PRO A 43 8.13 2.10 8.65
CA PRO A 43 6.99 2.70 9.35
C PRO A 43 7.29 3.00 10.82
N LYS A 44 8.09 2.18 11.52
CA LYS A 44 8.51 2.44 12.90
C LYS A 44 9.34 3.74 13.03
N ASN A 45 10.27 3.95 12.11
CA ASN A 45 11.12 5.15 12.13
C ASN A 45 10.31 6.42 11.81
N PHE A 46 9.41 6.38 10.82
CA PHE A 46 8.51 7.50 10.54
C PHE A 46 7.54 7.77 11.71
N LEU A 47 7.02 6.74 12.35
CA LEU A 47 6.21 6.89 13.57
C LEU A 47 6.99 7.61 14.68
N LYS A 48 8.24 7.19 14.94
CA LYS A 48 9.12 7.83 15.94
C LYS A 48 9.37 9.30 15.62
N TYR A 49 9.65 9.60 14.35
CA TYR A 49 9.82 10.96 13.86
C TYR A 49 8.56 11.80 14.09
N CYS A 50 7.38 11.30 13.70
CA CYS A 50 6.11 12.00 13.87
C CYS A 50 5.79 12.26 15.34
N LYS A 51 6.06 11.31 16.25
CA LYS A 51 5.95 11.53 17.69
C LYS A 51 6.82 12.69 18.16
N LYS A 52 8.11 12.70 17.78
CA LYS A 52 9.06 13.75 18.15
C LYS A 52 8.64 15.13 17.62
N LYS A 53 8.08 15.19 16.40
CA LYS A 53 7.68 16.44 15.75
C LYS A 53 6.21 16.82 15.99
N ARG A 54 5.46 16.05 16.79
CA ARG A 54 4.02 16.23 17.05
C ARG A 54 3.17 16.26 15.78
N LEU A 55 3.61 15.56 14.71
CA LEU A 55 2.89 15.40 13.47
C LEU A 55 1.87 14.26 13.57
N GLY A 56 0.82 14.31 12.74
CA GLY A 56 -0.03 13.16 12.50
C GLY A 56 0.73 12.04 11.77
N PHE A 57 0.35 10.80 12.03
CA PHE A 57 0.89 9.65 11.32
C PHE A 57 -0.21 8.65 11.02
N LEU A 58 -0.19 8.11 9.80
CA LEU A 58 -1.03 7.01 9.36
C LEU A 58 -0.18 6.03 8.55
N ALA A 59 -0.13 4.77 8.97
CA ALA A 59 0.39 3.65 8.17
C ALA A 59 -0.72 2.62 7.97
N ILE A 60 -0.85 2.06 6.77
CA ILE A 60 -2.00 1.26 6.34
C ILE A 60 -1.53 -0.09 5.82
N GLU A 61 -2.18 -1.17 6.25
CA GLU A 61 -2.13 -2.47 5.57
C GLU A 61 -3.32 -2.59 4.63
N TYR A 62 -3.05 -2.79 3.34
CA TYR A 62 -4.09 -2.94 2.31
C TYR A 62 -4.79 -4.29 2.41
N SER A 63 -5.93 -4.44 1.74
CA SER A 63 -6.60 -5.75 1.60
C SER A 63 -5.63 -6.84 1.17
N GLY A 64 -5.66 -7.98 1.88
CA GLY A 64 -4.79 -9.12 1.60
C GLY A 64 -3.33 -8.98 2.02
N HIS A 65 -2.94 -7.89 2.69
CA HIS A 65 -1.62 -7.70 3.28
C HIS A 65 -1.67 -7.74 4.80
N GLY A 66 -0.59 -8.18 5.41
CA GLY A 66 -0.41 -8.24 6.87
C GLY A 66 -1.59 -8.90 7.57
N LYS A 67 -2.25 -8.17 8.48
CA LYS A 67 -3.43 -8.64 9.23
C LYS A 67 -4.74 -7.99 8.75
N SER A 68 -4.73 -7.31 7.62
CA SER A 68 -5.94 -6.83 6.96
C SER A 68 -6.73 -7.97 6.32
N SER A 69 -8.06 -7.80 6.22
CA SER A 69 -8.93 -8.80 5.59
C SER A 69 -8.65 -8.97 4.10
N GLY A 70 -9.04 -10.11 3.57
CA GLY A 70 -8.96 -10.43 2.16
C GLY A 70 -7.86 -11.44 1.83
N LYS A 71 -7.90 -11.93 0.59
CA LYS A 71 -6.85 -12.79 0.05
C LYS A 71 -6.03 -11.97 -0.95
N PHE A 72 -4.71 -11.94 -0.80
CA PHE A 72 -3.81 -11.22 -1.69
C PHE A 72 -4.09 -11.51 -3.17
N THR A 73 -4.28 -12.77 -3.52
CA THR A 73 -4.58 -13.23 -4.89
C THR A 73 -5.92 -12.75 -5.47
N LYS A 74 -6.76 -12.11 -4.65
CA LYS A 74 -8.03 -11.48 -5.06
C LYS A 74 -7.94 -9.96 -5.10
N CYS A 75 -6.74 -9.40 -4.97
CA CYS A 75 -6.48 -7.97 -4.94
C CYS A 75 -5.57 -7.55 -6.12
N ASN A 76 -5.55 -6.26 -6.39
CA ASN A 76 -4.79 -5.62 -7.45
C ASN A 76 -4.49 -4.15 -7.09
N ILE A 77 -3.82 -3.42 -7.96
CA ILE A 77 -3.41 -2.02 -7.73
C ILE A 77 -4.63 -1.11 -7.51
N SER A 78 -5.66 -1.24 -8.33
CA SER A 78 -6.91 -0.46 -8.20
C SER A 78 -7.57 -0.68 -6.84
N ARG A 79 -7.63 -1.93 -6.38
CA ARG A 79 -8.18 -2.28 -5.07
C ARG A 79 -7.39 -1.66 -3.92
N TRP A 80 -6.07 -1.75 -3.96
CA TRP A 80 -5.20 -1.16 -2.94
C TRP A 80 -5.21 0.37 -2.97
N THR A 81 -5.29 0.97 -4.16
CA THR A 81 -5.49 2.42 -4.32
C THR A 81 -6.78 2.89 -3.62
N GLU A 82 -7.87 2.14 -3.78
CA GLU A 82 -9.14 2.43 -3.13
C GLU A 82 -9.07 2.23 -1.61
N ASP A 83 -8.38 1.20 -1.12
CA ASP A 83 -8.16 1.01 0.32
C ASP A 83 -7.45 2.21 0.93
N VAL A 84 -6.40 2.72 0.26
CA VAL A 84 -5.65 3.92 0.69
C VAL A 84 -6.58 5.14 0.70
N ARG A 85 -7.35 5.35 -0.37
CA ARG A 85 -8.29 6.46 -0.49
C ARG A 85 -9.28 6.48 0.69
N LEU A 86 -9.93 5.35 0.96
CA LEU A 86 -10.88 5.20 2.06
C LEU A 86 -10.23 5.48 3.42
N MET A 87 -9.03 4.97 3.65
CA MET A 87 -8.32 5.17 4.91
C MET A 87 -7.92 6.63 5.13
N ILE A 88 -7.44 7.32 4.09
CA ILE A 88 -7.14 8.75 4.17
C ILE A 88 -8.42 9.53 4.50
N GLN A 89 -9.50 9.30 3.78
CA GLN A 89 -10.78 9.98 4.01
C GLN A 89 -11.31 9.78 5.43
N LYS A 90 -11.18 8.58 6.00
CA LYS A 90 -11.72 8.25 7.32
C LYS A 90 -10.83 8.70 8.48
N ILE A 91 -9.50 8.65 8.30
CA ILE A 91 -8.54 8.86 9.40
C ILE A 91 -7.89 10.23 9.32
N VAL A 92 -7.38 10.67 8.16
CA VAL A 92 -6.76 11.99 7.96
C VAL A 92 -7.83 13.06 7.78
N LYS A 93 -8.97 12.69 7.18
CA LYS A 93 -10.13 13.58 6.94
C LYS A 93 -9.77 14.76 6.04
N LYS A 94 -9.94 16.00 6.55
CA LYS A 94 -9.67 17.26 5.82
C LYS A 94 -8.26 17.81 6.04
N ASN A 95 -7.44 17.18 6.89
CA ASN A 95 -6.10 17.67 7.20
C ASN A 95 -5.15 17.50 6.01
N ASN A 96 -4.13 18.35 5.98
CA ASN A 96 -3.05 18.22 5.00
C ASN A 96 -2.16 17.00 5.33
N PHE A 97 -1.54 16.43 4.30
CA PHE A 97 -0.63 15.30 4.52
C PHE A 97 0.50 15.23 3.48
N ILE A 98 1.58 14.56 3.88
CA ILE A 98 2.69 14.16 3.03
C ILE A 98 2.57 12.65 2.82
N LEU A 99 2.66 12.21 1.57
CA LEU A 99 2.71 10.80 1.21
C LEU A 99 4.15 10.29 1.25
N ILE A 100 4.38 9.16 1.91
CA ILE A 100 5.64 8.44 1.85
C ILE A 100 5.36 7.02 1.37
N GLY A 101 5.79 6.72 0.16
CA GLY A 101 5.59 5.41 -0.46
C GLY A 101 6.90 4.62 -0.59
N SER A 102 6.89 3.35 -0.18
CA SER A 102 8.00 2.44 -0.40
C SER A 102 7.67 1.46 -1.53
N SER A 103 8.49 1.38 -2.58
CA SER A 103 8.29 0.50 -3.74
C SER A 103 6.87 0.67 -4.34
N MET A 104 6.03 -0.38 -4.37
CA MET A 104 4.62 -0.31 -4.78
C MET A 104 3.85 0.81 -4.05
N GLY A 105 4.17 1.07 -2.77
CA GLY A 105 3.54 2.15 -2.01
C GLY A 105 3.72 3.53 -2.64
N SER A 106 4.81 3.75 -3.41
CA SER A 106 5.00 4.96 -4.20
C SER A 106 3.98 5.08 -5.34
N TRP A 107 3.68 3.98 -6.01
CA TRP A 107 2.66 3.95 -7.05
C TRP A 107 1.27 4.25 -6.47
N LEU A 108 0.92 3.58 -5.36
CA LEU A 108 -0.34 3.86 -4.66
C LEU A 108 -0.43 5.31 -4.19
N SER A 109 0.71 5.92 -3.79
CA SER A 109 0.80 7.35 -3.43
C SER A 109 0.49 8.25 -4.62
N ILE A 110 1.10 7.99 -5.77
CA ILE A 110 0.88 8.77 -7.02
C ILE A 110 -0.61 8.72 -7.38
N ASN A 111 -1.25 7.55 -7.27
CA ASN A 111 -2.66 7.38 -7.55
C ASN A 111 -3.58 8.20 -6.63
N GLN A 112 -3.11 8.66 -5.46
CA GLN A 112 -3.93 9.49 -4.56
C GLN A 112 -4.04 10.95 -5.01
N PHE A 113 -3.15 11.44 -5.88
CA PHE A 113 -3.20 12.83 -6.33
C PHE A 113 -4.50 13.18 -7.05
N LYS A 114 -5.11 12.23 -7.75
CA LYS A 114 -6.42 12.44 -8.39
C LYS A 114 -7.57 12.70 -7.41
N TYR A 115 -7.41 12.29 -6.14
CA TYR A 115 -8.46 12.43 -5.12
C TYR A 115 -8.17 13.54 -4.09
N PHE A 116 -6.89 13.81 -3.82
CA PHE A 116 -6.48 14.64 -2.68
C PHE A 116 -5.49 15.74 -3.06
N LYS A 117 -5.48 16.19 -4.34
CA LYS A 117 -4.53 17.17 -4.86
C LYS A 117 -4.29 18.36 -3.92
N ASN A 118 -5.36 18.92 -3.37
CA ASN A 118 -5.29 20.11 -2.50
C ASN A 118 -4.77 19.82 -1.09
N GLN A 119 -4.89 18.58 -0.61
CA GLN A 119 -4.47 18.16 0.72
C GLN A 119 -3.03 17.61 0.74
N ILE A 120 -2.54 17.09 -0.40
CA ILE A 120 -1.18 16.57 -0.52
C ILE A 120 -0.20 17.73 -0.58
N LYS A 121 0.67 17.85 0.44
CA LYS A 121 1.70 18.89 0.56
C LYS A 121 3.10 18.40 0.19
N GLY A 122 3.25 17.12 -0.12
CA GLY A 122 4.51 16.54 -0.57
C GLY A 122 4.40 15.04 -0.80
N PHE A 123 5.38 14.52 -1.53
CA PHE A 123 5.54 13.10 -1.79
C PHE A 123 7.01 12.70 -1.69
N LEU A 124 7.27 11.61 -0.98
CA LEU A 124 8.59 10.97 -0.91
C LEU A 124 8.46 9.50 -1.36
N GLY A 125 9.15 9.15 -2.43
CA GLY A 125 9.28 7.77 -2.90
C GLY A 125 10.59 7.13 -2.43
N ILE A 126 10.50 5.94 -1.84
CA ILE A 126 11.64 5.14 -1.38
C ILE A 126 11.71 3.88 -2.23
N GLY A 127 12.75 3.77 -3.10
CA GLY A 127 12.86 2.66 -4.04
C GLY A 127 11.60 2.52 -4.90
N SER A 128 11.14 3.64 -5.46
CA SER A 128 9.85 3.75 -6.15
C SER A 128 9.73 2.78 -7.32
N GLY A 129 8.58 2.11 -7.40
CA GLY A 129 8.27 1.14 -8.46
C GLY A 129 6.87 1.40 -9.06
N PRO A 130 6.61 2.58 -9.69
CA PRO A 130 5.39 2.73 -10.47
C PRO A 130 5.43 1.77 -11.66
N GLU A 131 4.26 1.21 -12.00
CA GLU A 131 4.11 0.28 -13.14
C GLU A 131 5.10 -0.92 -13.14
N PHE A 132 5.59 -1.30 -11.94
CA PHE A 132 6.57 -2.39 -11.82
C PHE A 132 6.05 -3.74 -12.33
N LEU A 133 4.74 -3.95 -12.30
CA LEU A 133 4.08 -5.15 -12.79
C LEU A 133 4.26 -5.31 -14.30
N GLU A 134 4.15 -4.22 -15.05
CA GLU A 134 4.41 -4.19 -16.49
C GLU A 134 5.92 -4.22 -16.78
N HIS A 135 6.66 -3.24 -16.27
CA HIS A 135 8.05 -3.00 -16.67
C HIS A 135 9.07 -3.96 -16.06
N LEU A 136 8.89 -4.34 -14.79
CA LEU A 136 9.86 -5.19 -14.09
C LEU A 136 9.46 -6.66 -14.04
N MET A 137 8.17 -6.99 -14.28
CA MET A 137 7.68 -8.36 -14.26
C MET A 137 7.20 -8.81 -15.64
N TRP A 138 6.06 -8.30 -16.13
CA TRP A 138 5.43 -8.81 -17.34
C TRP A 138 6.34 -8.77 -18.56
N LYS A 139 6.99 -7.64 -18.83
CA LYS A 139 7.93 -7.54 -19.97
C LYS A 139 9.09 -8.52 -19.89
N LYS A 140 9.57 -8.81 -18.67
CA LYS A 140 10.68 -9.71 -18.42
C LYS A 140 10.32 -11.19 -18.31
N PHE A 141 9.03 -11.52 -18.15
CA PHE A 141 8.61 -12.91 -18.05
C PHE A 141 8.81 -13.65 -19.38
N SER A 142 9.31 -14.90 -19.27
CA SER A 142 9.42 -15.79 -20.41
C SER A 142 8.04 -16.13 -21.00
N LYS A 143 8.00 -16.53 -22.27
CA LYS A 143 6.76 -17.02 -22.93
C LYS A 143 6.08 -18.15 -22.13
N LYS A 144 6.86 -19.02 -21.48
CA LYS A 144 6.36 -20.10 -20.62
C LYS A 144 5.58 -19.55 -19.42
N ILE A 145 6.15 -18.59 -18.67
CA ILE A 145 5.49 -17.96 -17.51
C ILE A 145 4.22 -17.23 -17.93
N LYS A 146 4.27 -16.46 -19.02
CA LYS A 146 3.10 -15.74 -19.57
C LYS A 146 1.96 -16.69 -19.92
N ARG A 147 2.28 -17.82 -20.58
CA ARG A 147 1.28 -18.88 -20.90
C ARG A 147 0.71 -19.52 -19.64
N GLU A 148 1.54 -19.75 -18.63
CA GLU A 148 1.08 -20.32 -17.35
C GLU A 148 0.10 -19.38 -16.64
N ILE A 149 0.42 -18.08 -16.54
CA ILE A 149 -0.48 -17.06 -15.98
C ILE A 149 -1.80 -17.02 -16.77
N ALA A 150 -1.74 -17.02 -18.10
CA ALA A 150 -2.94 -17.00 -18.93
C ALA A 150 -3.82 -18.25 -18.74
N LYS A 151 -3.21 -19.45 -18.62
CA LYS A 151 -3.93 -20.72 -18.50
C LYS A 151 -4.44 -20.99 -17.08
N LYS A 152 -3.59 -20.75 -16.05
CA LYS A 152 -3.91 -21.07 -14.64
C LYS A 152 -4.43 -19.87 -13.84
N GLY A 153 -4.34 -18.65 -14.39
CA GLY A 153 -4.71 -17.42 -13.72
C GLY A 153 -3.68 -16.91 -12.71
N ILE A 154 -2.62 -17.68 -12.42
CA ILE A 154 -1.62 -17.38 -11.40
C ILE A 154 -0.28 -18.06 -11.69
N TYR A 155 0.81 -17.39 -11.30
CA TYR A 155 2.18 -17.92 -11.25
C TYR A 155 2.83 -17.52 -9.94
N ASN A 156 3.46 -18.48 -9.24
CA ASN A 156 4.22 -18.21 -8.02
C ASN A 156 5.67 -17.89 -8.38
N LEU A 157 6.00 -16.60 -8.44
CA LEU A 157 7.36 -16.12 -8.70
C LEU A 157 8.22 -16.35 -7.45
N LYS A 158 9.27 -17.15 -7.59
CA LYS A 158 10.25 -17.36 -6.52
C LYS A 158 11.35 -16.31 -6.60
N HIS A 159 11.68 -15.69 -5.46
CA HIS A 159 12.82 -14.79 -5.32
C HIS A 159 13.46 -15.02 -3.94
N GLY A 160 14.60 -15.71 -3.91
CA GLY A 160 15.18 -16.24 -2.68
C GLY A 160 14.21 -17.21 -1.98
N GLU A 161 13.96 -17.00 -0.70
CA GLU A 161 13.01 -17.79 0.10
C GLU A 161 11.56 -17.34 -0.07
N TYR A 162 11.32 -16.23 -0.75
CA TYR A 162 9.99 -15.65 -0.93
C TYR A 162 9.29 -16.20 -2.17
N GLN A 163 7.97 -16.35 -2.06
CA GLN A 163 7.10 -16.67 -3.17
C GLN A 163 6.06 -15.57 -3.36
N TYR A 164 6.01 -15.02 -4.56
CA TYR A 164 5.09 -13.93 -4.93
C TYR A 164 4.02 -14.49 -5.87
N PRO A 165 2.76 -14.59 -5.44
CA PRO A 165 1.67 -15.05 -6.29
C PRO A 165 1.27 -13.93 -7.25
N ILE A 166 1.72 -14.03 -8.49
CA ILE A 166 1.41 -13.08 -9.57
C ILE A 166 0.18 -13.59 -10.30
N THR A 167 -0.95 -12.89 -10.15
CA THR A 167 -2.21 -13.28 -10.78
C THR A 167 -2.40 -12.55 -12.11
N HIS A 168 -3.20 -13.15 -13.02
CA HIS A 168 -3.56 -12.52 -14.27
C HIS A 168 -4.27 -11.18 -14.07
N GLN A 169 -5.21 -11.10 -13.09
CA GLN A 169 -5.89 -9.85 -12.76
C GLN A 169 -4.94 -8.76 -12.24
N LEU A 170 -3.89 -9.15 -11.49
CA LEU A 170 -2.89 -8.20 -10.99
C LEU A 170 -2.09 -7.59 -12.13
N ILE A 171 -1.63 -8.42 -13.07
CA ILE A 171 -0.91 -7.97 -14.29
C ILE A 171 -1.79 -7.10 -15.18
N LYS A 172 -3.07 -7.47 -15.36
CA LYS A 172 -3.99 -6.73 -16.24
C LYS A 172 -4.36 -5.34 -15.68
N ASP A 173 -4.29 -5.17 -14.38
CA ASP A 173 -4.68 -3.94 -13.67
C ASP A 173 -3.50 -2.97 -13.46
N GLY A 174 -2.25 -3.48 -13.60
CA GLY A 174 -1.03 -2.75 -13.28
C GLY A 174 -0.14 -2.33 -14.44
#